data_6059a2ebcabca1ec57dae0abb2780338
#
_entry.id   6059a2ebcabca1ec57dae0abb2780338
#
_cell.length_a   1.000
_cell.length_b   1.000
_cell.length_c   1.000
_cell.angle_alpha   90.00
_cell.angle_beta   90.00
_cell.angle_gamma   90.00
#
_symmetry.space_group_name_H-M   'P 1'
#
loop_
_entity.id
_entity.type
_entity.pdbx_description
1 polymer ?
#
loop_
_entity_poly.entity_id
_entity_poly.type
_entity_poly.pdbx_seq_one_letter_code
_entity_poly.pdbx_strand_id
1 'polypeptide(L)'
;MRGHDVLPRQHRALYARCSVQVTAHLLARVAQLRIFGDDAGKMNRSLLDTGGAALAISQFTLYGDARGQRRPSFVQAAPPELGKNLYEEFVRVLEDFGVTVATGVFQAHMSVDLTNEGPVTILLDSENTF
;
A
#
# COMPACT_ATOMS: atom_id res chain seq x y z
N MET A 1 -2.29 -7.99 22.91
CA MET A 1 -2.33 -6.52 22.88
C MET A 1 -2.97 -6.09 21.58
N ARG A 2 -4.19 -5.55 21.59
CA ARG A 2 -4.87 -5.07 20.37
C ARG A 2 -4.58 -3.59 20.27
N GLY A 3 -3.60 -3.19 19.44
CA GLY A 3 -3.41 -1.80 19.10
C GLY A 3 -4.48 -1.39 18.10
N HIS A 4 -5.41 -0.53 18.51
CA HIS A 4 -6.34 0.13 17.61
C HIS A 4 -5.69 1.46 17.22
N ASP A 5 -4.91 1.47 16.15
CA ASP A 5 -4.49 2.72 15.53
C ASP A 5 -5.65 3.24 14.69
N VAL A 6 -6.31 4.28 15.18
CA VAL A 6 -7.40 4.96 14.48
C VAL A 6 -6.79 6.14 13.71
N LEU A 7 -6.71 6.00 12.40
CA LEU A 7 -6.30 7.10 11.53
C LEU A 7 -7.47 8.04 11.22
N PRO A 8 -7.23 9.35 11.03
CA PRO A 8 -8.29 10.32 10.75
C PRO A 8 -8.98 10.06 9.40
N ARG A 9 -10.24 10.48 9.31
CA ARG A 9 -11.16 10.21 8.20
C ARG A 9 -10.69 10.83 6.88
N GLN A 10 -10.11 10.10 6.03
CA GLN A 10 -10.09 10.14 4.56
C GLN A 10 -9.19 8.99 4.09
N HIS A 11 -9.79 7.83 3.83
CA HIS A 11 -9.04 6.62 3.49
C HIS A 11 -9.21 6.34 2.00
N ARG A 12 -8.09 6.22 1.31
CA ARG A 12 -8.00 5.71 -0.06
C ARG A 12 -7.19 4.42 -0.02
N ALA A 13 -7.69 3.38 -0.66
CA ALA A 13 -6.97 2.12 -0.73
C ALA A 13 -5.96 2.16 -1.88
N LEU A 14 -4.71 1.93 -1.55
CA LEU A 14 -3.62 1.79 -2.50
C LEU A 14 -3.00 0.41 -2.32
N TYR A 15 -2.96 -0.37 -3.40
CA TYR A 15 -2.31 -1.67 -3.42
C TYR A 15 -1.06 -1.59 -4.27
N ALA A 16 0.09 -1.80 -3.67
CA ALA A 16 1.37 -1.80 -4.36
C ALA A 16 1.97 -3.21 -4.35
N ARG A 17 2.25 -3.72 -5.54
CA ARG A 17 2.99 -4.95 -5.76
C ARG A 17 4.43 -4.58 -6.14
N CYS A 18 5.39 -5.00 -5.34
CA CYS A 18 6.79 -4.69 -5.53
C CYS A 18 7.58 -5.95 -5.85
N SER A 19 8.33 -5.93 -6.94
CA SER A 19 9.38 -6.89 -7.22
C SER A 19 10.65 -6.54 -6.42
N VAL A 20 11.68 -7.39 -6.53
CA VAL A 20 12.99 -7.24 -5.85
C VAL A 20 13.64 -5.85 -6.07
N GLN A 21 13.24 -5.15 -7.10
CA GLN A 21 13.68 -3.78 -7.40
C GLN A 21 12.60 -2.78 -6.99
N VAL A 22 12.34 -2.66 -5.68
CA VAL A 22 11.59 -1.51 -5.16
C VAL A 22 12.46 -0.28 -5.40
N THR A 23 12.22 0.39 -6.51
CA THR A 23 12.91 1.63 -6.78
C THR A 23 12.31 2.73 -5.91
N ALA A 24 13.15 3.61 -5.37
CA ALA A 24 12.72 4.83 -4.68
C ALA A 24 11.66 5.60 -5.51
N HIS A 25 11.67 5.42 -6.81
CA HIS A 25 10.71 5.98 -7.75
C HIS A 25 9.26 5.48 -7.53
N LEU A 26 9.04 4.17 -7.30
CA LEU A 26 7.68 3.67 -7.02
C LEU A 26 7.16 4.22 -5.68
N LEU A 27 8.03 4.31 -4.69
CA LEU A 27 7.70 4.82 -3.36
C LEU A 27 7.36 6.31 -3.41
N ALA A 28 8.13 7.10 -4.15
CA ALA A 28 7.81 8.50 -4.41
C ALA A 28 6.45 8.65 -5.11
N ARG A 29 6.14 7.78 -6.08
CA ARG A 29 4.83 7.77 -6.75
C ARG A 29 3.70 7.53 -5.76
N VAL A 30 3.83 6.61 -4.80
CA VAL A 30 2.79 6.34 -3.79
C VAL A 30 2.46 7.60 -3.00
N ALA A 31 3.48 8.31 -2.49
CA ALA A 31 3.30 9.53 -1.70
C ALA A 31 2.73 10.70 -2.52
N GLN A 32 3.07 10.77 -3.80
CA GLN A 32 2.74 11.89 -4.69
C GLN A 32 1.52 11.62 -5.60
N LEU A 33 0.93 10.42 -5.53
CA LEU A 33 -0.21 10.06 -6.38
C LEU A 33 -1.41 10.97 -6.06
N ARG A 34 -1.94 11.62 -7.08
CA ARG A 34 -3.01 12.63 -6.94
C ARG A 34 -4.38 11.96 -6.92
N ILE A 35 -4.71 11.32 -5.81
CA ILE A 35 -5.93 10.54 -5.60
C ILE A 35 -6.93 11.17 -4.63
N PHE A 36 -6.61 12.33 -4.08
CA PHE A 36 -7.49 13.08 -3.21
C PHE A 36 -8.13 14.26 -3.98
N GLY A 37 -9.37 14.58 -3.63
CA GLY A 37 -10.11 15.65 -4.28
C GLY A 37 -9.57 17.04 -3.97
N ASP A 38 -9.62 17.92 -4.97
CA ASP A 38 -9.49 19.36 -4.78
C ASP A 38 -10.86 20.00 -4.51
N ASP A 39 -10.89 21.32 -4.39
CA ASP A 39 -12.12 22.07 -4.12
C ASP A 39 -13.15 22.00 -5.26
N ALA A 40 -12.73 21.60 -6.47
CA ALA A 40 -13.58 21.32 -7.61
C ALA A 40 -14.01 19.85 -7.72
N GLY A 41 -13.65 19.00 -6.75
CA GLY A 41 -13.96 17.57 -6.72
C GLY A 41 -13.11 16.71 -7.65
N LYS A 42 -12.04 17.26 -8.23
CA LYS A 42 -11.11 16.51 -9.10
C LYS A 42 -9.98 15.91 -8.29
N MET A 43 -9.49 14.73 -8.69
CA MET A 43 -8.33 14.07 -8.09
C MET A 43 -7.04 14.81 -8.45
N ASN A 44 -6.69 15.80 -7.66
CA ASN A 44 -5.56 16.71 -7.92
C ASN A 44 -4.59 16.81 -6.73
N ARG A 45 -4.93 16.28 -5.57
CA ARG A 45 -4.10 16.33 -4.38
C ARG A 45 -3.49 14.97 -4.08
N SER A 46 -2.25 14.97 -3.66
CA SER A 46 -1.51 13.78 -3.18
C SER A 46 -1.69 13.59 -1.67
N LEU A 47 -1.16 12.48 -1.15
CA LEU A 47 -1.06 12.24 0.27
C LEU A 47 -0.25 13.34 0.98
N LEU A 48 0.84 13.81 0.36
CA LEU A 48 1.68 14.89 0.88
C LEU A 48 0.93 16.22 0.92
N ASP A 49 0.15 16.54 -0.12
CA ASP A 49 -0.62 17.79 -0.18
C ASP A 49 -1.72 17.85 0.87
N THR A 50 -2.30 16.71 1.23
CA THR A 50 -3.38 16.63 2.22
C THR A 50 -2.88 16.55 3.66
N GLY A 51 -1.60 16.26 3.88
CA GLY A 51 -1.08 15.97 5.21
C GLY A 51 -1.70 14.74 5.85
N GLY A 52 -2.18 13.80 5.03
CA GLY A 52 -2.83 12.57 5.48
C GLY A 52 -1.83 11.56 6.07
N ALA A 53 -2.37 10.41 6.45
CA ALA A 53 -1.58 9.30 6.99
C ALA A 53 -1.74 8.04 6.13
N ALA A 54 -0.85 7.09 6.27
CA ALA A 54 -0.88 5.81 5.57
C ALA A 54 -1.02 4.65 6.56
N LEU A 55 -1.81 3.64 6.18
CA LEU A 55 -1.80 2.33 6.82
C LEU A 55 -1.12 1.36 5.86
N ALA A 56 0.09 0.92 6.20
CA ALA A 56 0.88 0.00 5.40
C ALA A 56 0.69 -1.43 5.91
N ILE A 57 0.08 -2.29 5.09
CA ILE A 57 -0.14 -3.70 5.39
C ILE A 57 0.60 -4.55 4.34
N SER A 58 1.50 -5.42 4.80
CA SER A 58 2.15 -6.38 3.93
C SER A 58 1.15 -7.44 3.45
N GLN A 59 1.16 -7.77 2.15
CA GLN A 59 0.19 -8.69 1.56
C GLN A 59 0.81 -9.47 0.40
N PHE A 60 1.31 -10.68 0.65
CA PHE A 60 1.90 -11.52 -0.41
C PHE A 60 0.86 -12.03 -1.41
N THR A 61 -0.41 -12.13 -1.01
CA THR A 61 -1.50 -12.59 -1.88
C THR A 61 -1.80 -11.64 -3.05
N LEU A 62 -1.21 -10.44 -3.10
CA LEU A 62 -1.20 -9.60 -4.30
C LEU A 62 -0.52 -10.29 -5.50
N TYR A 63 0.35 -11.27 -5.25
CA TYR A 63 0.96 -12.12 -6.27
C TYR A 63 0.15 -13.38 -6.59
N GLY A 64 -1.08 -13.49 -6.08
CA GLY A 64 -1.94 -14.64 -6.31
C GLY A 64 -2.33 -14.77 -7.78
N ASP A 65 -1.96 -15.91 -8.39
CA ASP A 65 -2.36 -16.26 -9.75
C ASP A 65 -3.39 -17.38 -9.73
N ALA A 66 -4.62 -17.04 -10.14
CA ALA A 66 -5.75 -17.96 -10.21
C ALA A 66 -6.12 -18.33 -11.67
N ARG A 67 -5.29 -17.96 -12.65
CA ARG A 67 -5.56 -18.27 -14.07
C ARG A 67 -5.52 -19.78 -14.30
N GLY A 68 -6.62 -20.31 -14.84
CA GLY A 68 -6.76 -21.73 -15.16
C GLY A 68 -6.88 -22.69 -13.96
N GLN A 69 -7.01 -22.18 -12.72
CA GLN A 69 -7.13 -23.02 -11.53
C GLN A 69 -7.97 -22.34 -10.42
N ARG A 70 -8.56 -23.19 -9.55
CA ARG A 70 -9.40 -22.69 -8.44
C ARG A 70 -8.58 -22.33 -7.19
N ARG A 71 -7.38 -22.87 -7.05
CA ARG A 71 -6.45 -22.59 -5.95
C ARG A 71 -5.39 -21.62 -6.42
N PRO A 72 -5.29 -20.39 -5.87
CA PRO A 72 -4.27 -19.44 -6.29
C PRO A 72 -2.85 -19.96 -6.08
N SER A 73 -1.97 -19.69 -7.02
CA SER A 73 -0.53 -19.90 -6.90
C SER A 73 0.14 -18.62 -6.42
N PHE A 74 1.12 -18.74 -5.53
CA PHE A 74 1.88 -17.61 -4.97
C PHE A 74 3.38 -17.72 -5.27
N VAL A 75 3.77 -18.49 -6.28
CA VAL A 75 5.18 -18.75 -6.63
C VAL A 75 5.96 -17.49 -7.01
N GLN A 76 5.26 -16.44 -7.42
CA GLN A 76 5.87 -15.15 -7.77
C GLN A 76 6.08 -14.24 -6.54
N ALA A 77 5.54 -14.59 -5.39
CA ALA A 77 5.76 -13.82 -4.17
C ALA A 77 7.21 -13.97 -3.68
N ALA A 78 7.77 -12.88 -3.16
CA ALA A 78 9.11 -12.92 -2.58
C ALA A 78 9.18 -13.88 -1.38
N PRO A 79 10.34 -14.51 -1.14
CA PRO A 79 10.58 -15.22 0.11
C PRO A 79 10.36 -14.32 1.32
N PRO A 80 9.92 -14.85 2.48
CA PRO A 80 9.50 -14.05 3.63
C PRO A 80 10.53 -13.02 4.10
N GLU A 81 11.79 -13.39 4.16
CA GLU A 81 12.88 -12.49 4.58
C GLU A 81 13.02 -11.28 3.64
N LEU A 82 13.06 -11.54 2.35
CA LEU A 82 13.12 -10.47 1.34
C LEU A 82 11.85 -9.61 1.38
N GLY A 83 10.68 -10.25 1.46
CA GLY A 83 9.40 -9.54 1.56
C GLY A 83 9.33 -8.63 2.77
N LYS A 84 9.85 -9.07 3.91
CA LYS A 84 9.95 -8.26 5.13
C LYS A 84 10.83 -7.04 4.93
N ASN A 85 12.05 -7.23 4.41
CA ASN A 85 12.99 -6.14 4.20
C ASN A 85 12.41 -5.07 3.25
N LEU A 86 11.76 -5.49 2.18
CA LEU A 86 11.11 -4.58 1.23
C LEU A 86 9.93 -3.82 1.85
N TYR A 87 9.15 -4.49 2.69
CA TYR A 87 8.05 -3.86 3.41
C TYR A 87 8.55 -2.83 4.42
N GLU A 88 9.58 -3.14 5.20
CA GLU A 88 10.19 -2.22 6.16
C GLU A 88 10.80 -1.00 5.44
N GLU A 89 11.46 -1.23 4.31
CA GLU A 89 11.98 -0.14 3.47
C GLU A 89 10.85 0.74 2.91
N PHE A 90 9.73 0.15 2.49
CA PHE A 90 8.56 0.89 2.04
C PHE A 90 8.03 1.82 3.14
N VAL A 91 7.87 1.32 4.36
CA VAL A 91 7.42 2.12 5.50
C VAL A 91 8.40 3.25 5.78
N ARG A 92 9.70 2.94 5.88
CA ARG A 92 10.76 3.92 6.15
C ARG A 92 10.77 5.06 5.14
N VAL A 93 10.66 4.76 3.86
CA VAL A 93 10.65 5.79 2.80
C VAL A 93 9.41 6.68 2.87
N LEU A 94 8.23 6.14 3.20
CA LEU A 94 7.05 6.97 3.41
C LEU A 94 7.23 7.92 4.61
N GLU A 95 7.82 7.44 5.70
CA GLU A 95 8.14 8.26 6.88
C GLU A 95 9.17 9.34 6.55
N ASP A 96 10.17 9.04 5.73
CA ASP A 96 11.16 10.01 5.24
C ASP A 96 10.53 11.15 4.42
N PHE A 97 9.41 10.88 3.74
CA PHE A 97 8.59 11.91 3.10
C PHE A 97 7.72 12.72 4.08
N GLY A 98 7.78 12.43 5.36
CA GLY A 98 6.99 13.11 6.38
C GLY A 98 5.56 12.57 6.54
N VAL A 99 5.25 11.41 5.97
CA VAL A 99 3.95 10.75 6.12
C VAL A 99 3.88 10.02 7.46
N THR A 100 2.83 10.23 8.23
CA THR A 100 2.54 9.39 9.41
C THR A 100 2.11 8.00 8.93
N VAL A 101 2.84 6.96 9.31
CA VAL A 101 2.56 5.58 8.90
C VAL A 101 2.18 4.71 10.08
N ALA A 102 1.01 4.07 9.99
CA ALA A 102 0.65 2.94 10.85
C ALA A 102 0.93 1.64 10.10
N THR A 103 1.32 0.60 10.83
CA THR A 103 1.73 -0.69 10.25
C THR A 103 0.98 -1.86 10.86
N GLY A 104 0.87 -2.96 10.09
CA GLY A 104 0.51 -4.26 10.62
C GLY A 104 1.73 -5.03 11.15
N VAL A 105 1.51 -6.29 11.47
CA VAL A 105 2.57 -7.23 11.88
C VAL A 105 2.86 -8.16 10.71
N PHE A 106 4.10 -8.15 10.23
CA PHE A 106 4.51 -8.98 9.10
C PHE A 106 4.26 -10.48 9.37
N GLN A 107 3.68 -11.18 8.40
CA GLN A 107 3.27 -12.60 8.47
C GLN A 107 2.19 -12.94 9.52
N ALA A 108 1.66 -11.99 10.27
CA ALA A 108 0.58 -12.27 11.19
C ALA A 108 -0.76 -12.46 10.45
N HIS A 109 -1.65 -13.22 11.05
CA HIS A 109 -3.05 -13.22 10.66
C HIS A 109 -3.70 -11.94 11.23
N MET A 110 -4.19 -11.06 10.36
CA MET A 110 -4.72 -9.75 10.74
C MET A 110 -6.15 -9.59 10.27
N SER A 111 -6.96 -8.90 11.09
CA SER A 111 -8.20 -8.28 10.63
C SER A 111 -7.92 -6.81 10.35
N VAL A 112 -8.28 -6.35 9.16
CA VAL A 112 -8.09 -4.95 8.73
C VAL A 112 -9.45 -4.33 8.49
N ASP A 113 -9.82 -3.38 9.37
CA ASP A 113 -11.07 -2.64 9.27
C ASP A 113 -10.79 -1.25 8.71
N LEU A 114 -11.41 -0.92 7.59
CA LEU A 114 -11.28 0.40 6.97
C LEU A 114 -12.57 0.79 6.24
N THR A 115 -12.80 2.08 6.09
CA THR A 115 -13.81 2.62 5.19
C THR A 115 -13.12 3.24 3.99
N ASN A 116 -13.34 2.68 2.79
CA ASN A 116 -12.83 3.25 1.55
C ASN A 116 -13.85 4.25 1.01
N GLU A 117 -13.63 5.52 1.32
CA GLU A 117 -14.50 6.61 0.90
C GLU A 117 -14.23 7.00 -0.55
N GLY A 118 -15.28 6.96 -1.32
CA GLY A 118 -15.25 7.20 -2.77
C GLY A 118 -16.06 6.14 -3.51
N PRO A 119 -15.76 4.82 -3.53
CA PRO A 119 -14.45 4.24 -3.18
C PRO A 119 -13.38 4.52 -4.22
N VAL A 120 -12.12 4.55 -3.82
CA VAL A 120 -10.95 4.68 -4.70
C VAL A 120 -9.95 3.58 -4.39
N THR A 121 -9.57 2.83 -5.40
CA THR A 121 -8.55 1.79 -5.33
C THR A 121 -7.64 1.89 -6.53
N ILE A 122 -6.34 2.01 -6.30
CA ILE A 122 -5.33 2.12 -7.35
C ILE A 122 -4.33 0.97 -7.19
N LEU A 123 -4.04 0.31 -8.31
CA LEU A 123 -3.02 -0.72 -8.39
C LEU A 123 -1.73 -0.10 -8.93
N LEU A 124 -0.62 -0.38 -8.27
CA LEU A 124 0.71 -0.02 -8.74
C LEU A 124 1.58 -1.27 -8.80
N ASP A 125 2.36 -1.37 -9.87
CA ASP A 125 3.30 -2.45 -10.07
C ASP A 125 4.63 -1.87 -10.58
N SER A 126 5.75 -2.33 -10.02
CA SER A 126 7.08 -1.93 -10.47
C SER A 126 7.43 -2.45 -11.85
N GLU A 127 6.79 -3.53 -12.29
CA GLU A 127 7.02 -4.17 -13.59
C GLU A 127 6.02 -3.74 -14.67
N ASN A 128 5.06 -2.89 -14.32
CA ASN A 128 3.99 -2.42 -15.21
C ASN A 128 3.24 -3.57 -15.89
N THR A 129 2.85 -4.59 -15.11
CA THR A 129 2.15 -5.78 -15.63
C THR A 129 0.65 -5.56 -15.80
N PHE A 130 0.12 -4.42 -15.34
CA PHE A 130 -1.26 -3.94 -15.54
C PHE A 130 -1.35 -2.44 -15.59
#